data_8336f673ff6bbc220fa61087adfe2a6b
#
_entry.id   8336f673ff6bbc220fa61087adfe2a6b
#
_cell.length_a   1.000
_cell.length_b   1.000
_cell.length_c   1.000
_cell.angle_alpha   90.00
_cell.angle_beta   90.00
_cell.angle_gamma   90.00
#
_symmetry.space_group_name_H-M   'P 1'
#
loop_
_entity.id
_entity.type
_entity.pdbx_description
1 polymer ?
#
loop_
_entity_poly.entity_id
_entity_poly.type
_entity_poly.pdbx_seq_one_letter_code
_entity_poly.pdbx_strand_id
1 'polypeptide(L)'
;MAFWGKGKRKVIADFKSNDIYKFYKDKYGDKAKDFSTFCRVWDKFIEVRMQMIIFDNLELYMPYRLGSLRVRIGNSIYKLDKQGEVKMSRIPVDWKRTVDEWMILYPGKTQEELKLIKNKPLIRILNEHSDGKKLFWYWDKFTSNVKNKTAYRLEVTRTWDRMLSHKVKKTKRLDYYE
;
A
#
# COMPACT_ATOMS: atom_id res chain seq x y z
N MET A 1 -31.63 -7.23 12.55
CA MET A 1 -30.50 -6.27 12.66
C MET A 1 -29.53 -6.79 13.70
N ALA A 2 -28.37 -7.29 13.32
CA ALA A 2 -27.39 -7.81 14.26
C ALA A 2 -26.50 -6.64 14.73
N PHE A 3 -26.62 -6.27 15.97
CA PHE A 3 -25.74 -5.33 16.66
C PHE A 3 -24.34 -5.96 16.74
N TRP A 4 -23.41 -5.48 15.95
CA TRP A 4 -22.00 -5.75 16.13
C TRP A 4 -21.54 -5.01 17.38
N GLY A 5 -21.51 -5.73 18.50
CA GLY A 5 -20.94 -5.21 19.74
C GLY A 5 -19.51 -4.73 19.48
N LYS A 6 -19.25 -3.47 19.80
CA LYS A 6 -17.91 -2.86 19.86
C LYS A 6 -17.11 -3.48 21.02
N GLY A 7 -16.87 -4.78 20.97
CA GLY A 7 -15.86 -5.41 21.81
C GLY A 7 -14.51 -4.89 21.40
N LYS A 8 -13.82 -4.19 22.27
CA LYS A 8 -12.38 -3.86 22.13
C LYS A 8 -11.60 -5.16 22.04
N ARG A 9 -11.57 -5.77 20.86
CA ARG A 9 -10.65 -6.87 20.58
C ARG A 9 -9.26 -6.23 20.48
N LYS A 10 -8.55 -6.26 21.58
CA LYS A 10 -7.14 -5.93 21.61
C LYS A 10 -6.43 -7.05 20.86
N VAL A 11 -6.29 -6.91 19.54
CA VAL A 11 -5.39 -7.75 18.77
C VAL A 11 -4.01 -7.30 19.18
N ILE A 12 -3.41 -8.04 20.11
CA ILE A 12 -1.99 -7.88 20.47
C ILE A 12 -1.22 -8.54 19.32
N ALA A 13 -0.97 -7.80 18.27
CA ALA A 13 -0.27 -8.31 17.10
C ALA A 13 0.93 -7.45 16.70
N ASP A 14 1.36 -6.57 17.57
CA ASP A 14 2.58 -5.80 17.36
C ASP A 14 3.79 -6.53 17.94
N PHE A 15 4.18 -7.62 17.27
CA PHE A 15 5.47 -8.25 17.55
C PHE A 15 6.57 -7.27 17.12
N LYS A 16 7.24 -6.70 18.09
CA LYS A 16 8.44 -5.90 17.86
C LYS A 16 9.65 -6.80 17.64
N SER A 17 10.69 -6.25 17.04
CA SER A 17 11.95 -6.98 16.82
C SER A 17 12.48 -7.68 18.08
N ASN A 18 12.31 -7.06 19.25
CA ASN A 18 12.65 -7.66 20.54
C ASN A 18 11.87 -8.94 20.84
N ASP A 19 10.60 -9.00 20.50
CA ASP A 19 9.76 -10.18 20.77
C ASP A 19 10.17 -11.32 19.85
N ILE A 20 10.42 -11.02 18.58
CA ILE A 20 10.91 -12.00 17.60
C ILE A 20 12.29 -12.51 18.03
N TYR A 21 13.17 -11.62 18.51
CA TYR A 21 14.48 -12.00 19.00
C TYR A 21 14.41 -12.91 20.23
N LYS A 22 13.47 -12.70 21.14
CA LYS A 22 13.27 -13.60 22.29
C LYS A 22 12.99 -15.04 21.82
N PHE A 23 12.05 -15.21 20.88
CA PHE A 23 11.76 -16.53 20.29
C PHE A 23 12.99 -17.15 19.62
N TYR A 24 13.80 -16.35 18.92
CA TYR A 24 15.04 -16.80 18.33
C TYR A 24 16.03 -17.28 19.39
N LYS A 25 16.23 -16.47 20.43
CA LYS A 25 17.14 -16.78 21.54
C LYS A 25 16.70 -18.02 22.32
N ASP A 26 15.41 -18.14 22.61
CA ASP A 26 14.84 -19.31 23.30
C ASP A 26 15.05 -20.61 22.48
N LYS A 27 14.96 -20.51 21.16
CA LYS A 27 15.15 -21.66 20.29
C LYS A 27 16.60 -22.09 20.12
N TYR A 28 17.53 -21.15 20.07
CA TYR A 28 18.93 -21.43 19.74
C TYR A 28 19.89 -21.34 20.95
N GLY A 29 19.43 -20.83 22.10
CA GLY A 29 20.19 -20.75 23.33
C GLY A 29 21.51 -20.02 23.13
N ASP A 30 22.60 -20.63 23.58
CA ASP A 30 23.97 -20.08 23.49
C ASP A 30 24.49 -19.92 22.06
N LYS A 31 23.87 -20.60 21.09
CA LYS A 31 24.20 -20.45 19.66
C LYS A 31 23.54 -19.25 19.02
N ALA A 32 22.62 -18.60 19.72
CA ALA A 32 21.95 -17.40 19.22
C ALA A 32 22.94 -16.25 19.06
N LYS A 33 22.89 -15.57 17.96
CA LYS A 33 23.65 -14.33 17.74
C LYS A 33 23.10 -13.21 18.60
N ASP A 34 23.90 -12.20 18.84
CA ASP A 34 23.48 -10.98 19.53
C ASP A 34 22.33 -10.27 18.83
N PHE A 35 21.61 -9.43 19.56
CA PHE A 35 20.43 -8.73 19.06
C PHE A 35 20.72 -7.84 17.85
N SER A 36 21.86 -7.15 17.85
CA SER A 36 22.24 -6.26 16.74
C SER A 36 22.46 -7.04 15.43
N THR A 37 23.20 -8.15 15.51
CA THR A 37 23.43 -9.03 14.37
C THR A 37 22.12 -9.65 13.88
N PHE A 38 21.27 -10.10 14.82
CA PHE A 38 19.94 -10.62 14.46
C PHE A 38 19.10 -9.59 13.69
N CYS A 39 18.99 -8.35 14.21
CA CYS A 39 18.21 -7.30 13.55
C CYS A 39 18.76 -7.00 12.15
N ARG A 40 20.06 -6.87 11.98
CA ARG A 40 20.69 -6.61 10.69
C ARG A 40 20.37 -7.70 9.65
N VAL A 41 20.44 -8.97 10.06
CA VAL A 41 20.10 -10.11 9.17
C VAL A 41 18.61 -10.11 8.86
N TRP A 42 17.77 -9.88 9.87
CA TRP A 42 16.31 -9.82 9.71
C TRP A 42 15.87 -8.70 8.76
N ASP A 43 16.38 -7.49 8.97
CA ASP A 43 16.06 -6.34 8.12
C ASP A 43 16.49 -6.58 6.68
N LYS A 44 17.68 -7.17 6.49
CA LYS A 44 18.16 -7.50 5.14
C LYS A 44 17.32 -8.60 4.48
N PHE A 45 16.88 -9.58 5.25
CA PHE A 45 15.97 -10.61 4.74
C PHE A 45 14.65 -10.01 4.26
N ILE A 46 14.04 -9.13 5.06
CA ILE A 46 12.80 -8.45 4.69
C ILE A 46 13.02 -7.58 3.45
N GLU A 47 14.11 -6.80 3.42
CA GLU A 47 14.45 -5.96 2.26
C GLU A 47 14.51 -6.77 0.96
N VAL A 48 15.28 -7.86 0.96
CA VAL A 48 15.42 -8.73 -0.24
C VAL A 48 14.06 -9.30 -0.66
N ARG A 49 13.25 -9.79 0.29
CA ARG A 49 11.93 -10.35 -0.02
C ARG A 49 10.98 -9.31 -0.61
N MET A 50 10.97 -8.10 -0.08
CA MET A 50 10.15 -7.02 -0.62
C MET A 50 10.63 -6.58 -2.00
N GLN A 51 11.94 -6.55 -2.23
CA GLN A 51 12.51 -6.28 -3.55
C GLN A 51 12.07 -7.33 -4.58
N MET A 52 12.11 -8.62 -4.24
CA MET A 52 11.66 -9.71 -5.11
C MET A 52 10.18 -9.55 -5.49
N ILE A 53 9.32 -9.16 -4.55
CA ILE A 53 7.90 -8.90 -4.85
C ILE A 53 7.75 -7.69 -5.77
N ILE A 54 8.50 -6.61 -5.54
CA ILE A 54 8.36 -5.36 -6.29
C ILE A 54 9.00 -5.47 -7.68
N PHE A 55 10.24 -5.96 -7.77
CA PHE A 55 11.03 -5.89 -9.00
C PHE A 55 10.85 -7.12 -9.88
N ASP A 56 10.75 -8.29 -9.27
CA ASP A 56 10.67 -9.57 -9.98
C ASP A 56 9.23 -10.09 -10.07
N ASN A 57 8.27 -9.37 -9.47
CA ASN A 57 6.86 -9.75 -9.42
C ASN A 57 6.64 -11.16 -8.85
N LEU A 58 7.42 -11.53 -7.86
CA LEU A 58 7.32 -12.84 -7.25
C LEU A 58 6.25 -12.88 -6.17
N GLU A 59 5.53 -13.99 -6.13
CA GLU A 59 4.65 -14.30 -5.02
C GLU A 59 5.49 -14.91 -3.88
N LEU A 60 5.41 -14.31 -2.70
CA LEU A 60 6.11 -14.76 -1.51
C LEU A 60 5.20 -15.69 -0.70
N TYR A 61 5.47 -16.98 -0.75
CA TYR A 61 4.81 -17.95 0.12
C TYR A 61 5.34 -17.85 1.54
N MET A 62 4.42 -17.65 2.49
CA MET A 62 4.77 -17.54 3.89
C MET A 62 4.77 -18.92 4.56
N PRO A 63 5.73 -19.19 5.49
CA PRO A 63 5.77 -20.43 6.21
C PRO A 63 4.51 -20.65 7.06
N TYR A 64 4.36 -21.84 7.62
CA TYR A 64 3.28 -22.22 8.52
C TYR A 64 1.86 -22.05 7.96
N ARG A 65 1.71 -22.14 6.65
CA ARG A 65 0.43 -21.95 5.95
C ARG A 65 -0.22 -20.59 6.29
N LEU A 66 0.56 -19.53 6.28
CA LEU A 66 0.05 -18.18 6.45
C LEU A 66 -0.46 -17.56 5.13
N GLY A 67 -0.37 -18.31 4.04
CA GLY A 67 -0.75 -17.85 2.70
C GLY A 67 0.42 -17.21 1.97
N SER A 68 0.13 -16.32 1.03
CA SER A 68 1.16 -15.65 0.24
C SER A 68 0.97 -14.14 0.15
N LEU A 69 2.07 -13.44 -0.08
CA LEU A 69 2.11 -12.00 -0.30
C LEU A 69 2.51 -11.71 -1.74
N ARG A 70 1.80 -10.79 -2.39
CA ARG A 70 2.10 -10.34 -3.74
C ARG A 70 1.56 -8.93 -3.99
N VAL A 71 1.97 -8.32 -5.08
CA VAL A 71 1.31 -7.13 -5.61
C VAL A 71 0.24 -7.56 -6.60
N ARG A 72 -0.92 -6.95 -6.53
CA ARG A 72 -2.00 -7.14 -7.50
C ARG A 72 -2.35 -5.85 -8.20
N ILE A 73 -2.83 -6.00 -9.43
CA ILE A 73 -3.44 -4.92 -10.19
C ILE A 73 -4.94 -4.96 -9.92
N GLY A 74 -5.48 -3.85 -9.48
CA GLY A 74 -6.92 -3.67 -9.36
C GLY A 74 -7.52 -3.05 -10.60
N ASN A 75 -8.84 -3.09 -10.68
CA ASN A 75 -9.57 -2.46 -11.77
C ASN A 75 -9.22 -0.97 -11.91
N SER A 76 -9.30 -0.48 -13.14
CA SER A 76 -9.11 0.95 -13.41
C SER A 76 -10.04 1.80 -12.54
N ILE A 77 -9.51 2.92 -12.03
CA ILE A 77 -10.31 3.97 -11.37
C ILE A 77 -11.20 4.70 -12.37
N TYR A 78 -10.92 4.56 -13.67
CA TYR A 78 -11.71 5.18 -14.72
C TYR A 78 -13.04 4.44 -14.85
N LYS A 79 -14.12 5.18 -14.67
CA LYS A 79 -15.45 4.74 -15.07
C LYS A 79 -15.84 5.54 -16.30
N LEU A 80 -16.19 4.83 -17.34
CA LEU A 80 -16.69 5.44 -18.57
C LEU A 80 -18.14 5.88 -18.37
N ASP A 81 -18.52 6.95 -19.00
CA ASP A 81 -19.92 7.35 -19.15
C ASP A 81 -20.58 6.60 -20.31
N LYS A 82 -21.82 6.99 -20.64
CA LYS A 82 -22.57 6.36 -21.74
C LYS A 82 -21.98 6.67 -23.13
N GLN A 83 -21.16 7.71 -23.23
CA GLN A 83 -20.48 8.15 -24.43
C GLN A 83 -19.07 7.53 -24.56
N GLY A 84 -18.63 6.74 -23.58
CA GLY A 84 -17.30 6.14 -23.55
C GLY A 84 -16.20 7.08 -22.99
N GLU A 85 -16.57 8.24 -22.49
CA GLU A 85 -15.62 9.18 -21.89
C GLU A 85 -15.39 8.91 -20.40
N VAL A 86 -14.22 9.29 -19.91
CA VAL A 86 -13.85 9.09 -18.51
C VAL A 86 -14.65 10.01 -17.60
N LYS A 87 -15.43 9.46 -16.69
CA LYS A 87 -16.15 10.21 -15.65
C LYS A 87 -15.21 10.91 -14.69
N MET A 88 -14.79 12.11 -15.02
CA MET A 88 -13.85 12.94 -14.25
C MET A 88 -14.32 13.19 -12.80
N SER A 89 -15.63 13.27 -12.55
CA SER A 89 -16.16 13.53 -11.19
C SER A 89 -15.79 12.49 -10.14
N ARG A 90 -15.45 11.27 -10.54
CA ARG A 90 -15.06 10.17 -9.63
C ARG A 90 -13.56 10.04 -9.44
N ILE A 91 -12.75 10.76 -10.19
CA ILE A 91 -11.29 10.73 -10.08
C ILE A 91 -10.86 11.64 -8.93
N PRO A 92 -10.00 11.19 -8.01
CA PRO A 92 -9.50 12.03 -6.93
C PRO A 92 -8.83 13.32 -7.43
N VAL A 93 -9.01 14.40 -6.70
CA VAL A 93 -8.37 15.69 -7.01
C VAL A 93 -6.96 15.70 -6.43
N ASP A 94 -6.00 16.10 -7.21
CA ASP A 94 -4.66 16.47 -6.75
C ASP A 94 -4.69 17.88 -6.16
N TRP A 95 -5.00 17.97 -4.89
CA TRP A 95 -5.16 19.27 -4.22
C TRP A 95 -3.90 20.11 -4.23
N LYS A 96 -2.71 19.49 -4.15
CA LYS A 96 -1.46 20.25 -4.18
C LYS A 96 -1.30 20.94 -5.54
N ARG A 97 -1.30 20.18 -6.61
CA ARG A 97 -1.18 20.73 -7.96
C ARG A 97 -2.33 21.68 -8.32
N THR A 98 -3.53 21.39 -7.83
CA THR A 98 -4.69 22.28 -8.04
C THR A 98 -4.49 23.64 -7.39
N VAL A 99 -3.97 23.68 -6.16
CA VAL A 99 -3.70 24.96 -5.47
C VAL A 99 -2.55 25.70 -6.13
N ASP A 100 -1.48 24.98 -6.51
CA ASP A 100 -0.35 25.58 -7.24
C ASP A 100 -0.82 26.22 -8.55
N GLU A 101 -1.68 25.56 -9.31
CA GLU A 101 -2.28 26.09 -10.54
C GLU A 101 -3.16 27.33 -10.27
N TRP A 102 -3.98 27.30 -9.21
CA TRP A 102 -4.79 28.46 -8.83
C TRP A 102 -3.94 29.66 -8.44
N MET A 103 -2.80 29.46 -7.79
CA MET A 103 -1.87 30.55 -7.47
C MET A 103 -1.30 31.19 -8.73
N ILE A 104 -1.08 30.42 -9.78
CA ILE A 104 -0.62 30.92 -11.09
C ILE A 104 -1.75 31.66 -11.81
N LEU A 105 -2.97 31.11 -11.81
CA LEU A 105 -4.12 31.69 -12.51
C LEU A 105 -4.66 32.96 -11.83
N TYR A 106 -4.51 33.08 -10.52
CA TYR A 106 -5.04 34.16 -9.71
C TYR A 106 -3.95 34.80 -8.82
N PRO A 107 -2.94 35.43 -9.41
CA PRO A 107 -1.83 35.99 -8.65
C PRO A 107 -2.30 37.04 -7.64
N GLY A 108 -1.70 37.02 -6.46
CA GLY A 108 -2.00 37.97 -5.39
C GLY A 108 -3.22 37.64 -4.52
N LYS A 109 -3.94 36.55 -4.78
CA LYS A 109 -5.04 36.11 -3.92
C LYS A 109 -4.57 35.14 -2.83
N THR A 110 -5.14 35.27 -1.64
CA THR A 110 -4.92 34.36 -0.55
C THR A 110 -5.63 33.01 -0.78
N GLN A 111 -5.21 31.96 -0.10
CA GLN A 111 -5.88 30.66 -0.20
C GLN A 111 -7.36 30.71 0.21
N GLU A 112 -7.73 31.60 1.12
CA GLU A 112 -9.10 31.79 1.57
C GLU A 112 -9.95 32.43 0.48
N GLU A 113 -9.46 33.47 -0.15
CA GLU A 113 -10.12 34.11 -1.29
C GLU A 113 -10.24 33.18 -2.49
N LEU A 114 -9.22 32.37 -2.75
CA LEU A 114 -9.28 31.33 -3.76
C LEU A 114 -10.40 30.32 -3.51
N LYS A 115 -10.73 29.98 -2.27
CA LYS A 115 -11.83 29.06 -1.97
C LYS A 115 -13.20 29.62 -2.38
N LEU A 116 -13.37 30.91 -2.41
CA LEU A 116 -14.63 31.58 -2.74
C LEU A 116 -14.93 31.65 -4.24
N ILE A 117 -13.92 31.51 -5.09
CA ILE A 117 -14.11 31.55 -6.55
C ILE A 117 -14.86 30.32 -7.01
N LYS A 118 -15.97 30.50 -7.75
CA LYS A 118 -16.74 29.40 -8.35
C LYS A 118 -16.10 28.90 -9.65
N ASN A 119 -16.35 27.65 -10.00
CA ASN A 119 -15.93 27.03 -11.28
C ASN A 119 -14.43 27.05 -11.57
N LYS A 120 -13.61 26.91 -10.55
CA LYS A 120 -12.16 26.79 -10.72
C LYS A 120 -11.78 25.45 -11.35
N PRO A 121 -10.72 25.40 -12.19
CA PRO A 121 -10.21 24.15 -12.71
C PRO A 121 -9.70 23.25 -11.57
N LEU A 122 -9.99 21.96 -11.64
CA LEU A 122 -9.51 20.96 -10.72
C LEU A 122 -8.58 19.99 -11.45
N ILE A 123 -7.35 19.89 -10.98
CA ILE A 123 -6.40 18.89 -11.49
C ILE A 123 -6.70 17.55 -10.82
N ARG A 124 -6.87 16.49 -11.61
CA ARG A 124 -7.21 15.16 -11.13
C ARG A 124 -6.07 14.19 -11.32
N ILE A 125 -5.99 13.20 -10.41
CA ILE A 125 -4.95 12.16 -10.42
C ILE A 125 -5.34 11.08 -11.43
N LEU A 126 -4.88 11.20 -12.67
CA LEU A 126 -5.24 10.29 -13.74
C LEU A 126 -4.47 8.97 -13.73
N ASN A 127 -3.36 8.85 -13.01
CA ASN A 127 -2.51 7.66 -13.02
C ASN A 127 -2.21 7.12 -14.44
N GLU A 128 -1.90 8.01 -15.36
CA GLU A 128 -1.65 7.70 -16.78
C GLU A 128 -0.57 6.62 -16.98
N HIS A 129 0.41 6.57 -16.05
CA HIS A 129 1.50 5.58 -16.07
C HIS A 129 1.02 4.15 -15.82
N SER A 130 -0.22 3.95 -15.39
CA SER A 130 -0.82 2.65 -15.11
C SER A 130 -2.20 2.50 -15.75
N ASP A 131 -2.51 3.27 -16.79
CA ASP A 131 -3.82 3.29 -17.46
C ASP A 131 -4.99 3.38 -16.47
N GLY A 132 -4.80 4.18 -15.42
CA GLY A 132 -5.76 4.33 -14.33
C GLY A 132 -5.89 3.11 -13.41
N LYS A 133 -5.14 2.06 -13.64
CA LYS A 133 -5.15 0.89 -12.77
C LYS A 133 -4.48 1.20 -11.43
N LYS A 134 -4.95 0.57 -10.37
CA LYS A 134 -4.43 0.73 -9.02
C LYS A 134 -3.65 -0.52 -8.63
N LEU A 135 -2.41 -0.35 -8.20
CA LEU A 135 -1.64 -1.42 -7.60
C LEU A 135 -1.83 -1.42 -6.10
N PHE A 136 -1.89 -2.61 -5.53
CA PHE A 136 -2.00 -2.79 -4.09
C PHE A 136 -1.33 -4.08 -3.64
N TRP A 137 -0.85 -4.04 -2.41
CA TRP A 137 -0.33 -5.22 -1.74
C TRP A 137 -1.47 -6.15 -1.38
N TYR A 138 -1.32 -7.42 -1.71
CA TYR A 138 -2.33 -8.42 -1.49
C TYR A 138 -1.78 -9.58 -0.67
N TRP A 139 -2.47 -9.88 0.40
CA TRP A 139 -2.23 -11.10 1.16
C TRP A 139 -3.28 -12.13 0.78
N ASP A 140 -2.85 -13.16 0.04
CA ASP A 140 -3.71 -14.29 -0.26
C ASP A 140 -3.83 -15.19 0.98
N LYS A 141 -4.99 -15.16 1.58
CA LYS A 141 -5.34 -15.93 2.77
C LYS A 141 -6.14 -17.18 2.44
N PHE A 142 -6.44 -17.44 1.20
CA PHE A 142 -7.34 -18.54 0.83
C PHE A 142 -6.81 -19.87 1.35
N THR A 143 -5.55 -20.16 1.11
CA THR A 143 -4.86 -21.38 1.54
C THR A 143 -4.33 -21.34 2.98
N SER A 144 -4.54 -20.23 3.70
CA SER A 144 -4.00 -20.05 5.04
C SER A 144 -4.83 -20.76 6.10
N ASN A 145 -4.15 -21.25 7.16
CA ASN A 145 -4.80 -21.80 8.35
C ASN A 145 -5.22 -20.74 9.38
N VAL A 146 -5.14 -19.46 9.02
CA VAL A 146 -5.48 -18.36 9.92
C VAL A 146 -6.98 -18.37 10.20
N LYS A 147 -7.37 -18.44 11.47
CA LYS A 147 -8.76 -18.26 11.90
C LYS A 147 -9.16 -16.80 11.79
N ASN A 148 -10.43 -16.50 11.51
CA ASN A 148 -10.95 -15.12 11.38
C ASN A 148 -10.16 -14.27 10.37
N LYS A 149 -9.95 -14.80 9.18
CA LYS A 149 -9.14 -14.18 8.09
C LYS A 149 -9.50 -12.71 7.82
N THR A 150 -10.75 -12.32 8.04
CA THR A 150 -11.24 -10.94 7.81
C THR A 150 -10.78 -9.95 8.88
N ALA A 151 -10.37 -10.43 10.06
CA ALA A 151 -9.90 -9.58 11.15
C ALA A 151 -8.48 -9.03 10.90
N TYR A 152 -7.73 -9.65 9.99
CA TYR A 152 -6.35 -9.26 9.73
C TYR A 152 -6.26 -8.49 8.41
N ARG A 153 -5.50 -7.41 8.42
CA ARG A 153 -5.14 -6.63 7.23
C ARG A 153 -3.63 -6.66 7.03
N LEU A 154 -3.22 -6.64 5.78
CA LEU A 154 -1.83 -6.39 5.43
C LEU A 154 -1.63 -4.88 5.40
N GLU A 155 -0.74 -4.39 6.23
CA GLU A 155 -0.25 -3.02 6.18
C GLU A 155 1.22 -3.04 5.81
N VAL A 156 1.55 -2.36 4.74
CA VAL A 156 2.92 -2.25 4.25
C VAL A 156 3.45 -0.87 4.60
N THR A 157 4.71 -0.81 4.97
CA THR A 157 5.32 0.47 5.32
C THR A 157 5.33 1.43 4.12
N ARG A 158 5.25 2.72 4.40
CA ARG A 158 5.26 3.77 3.38
C ARG A 158 6.48 3.71 2.45
N THR A 159 7.60 3.20 2.94
CA THR A 159 8.82 3.04 2.13
C THR A 159 8.60 2.07 0.97
N TRP A 160 8.00 0.91 1.23
CA TRP A 160 7.73 -0.10 0.22
C TRP A 160 6.64 0.32 -0.76
N ASP A 161 5.60 1.00 -0.28
CA ASP A 161 4.58 1.59 -1.16
C ASP A 161 5.18 2.61 -2.13
N ARG A 162 6.08 3.46 -1.64
CA ARG A 162 6.77 4.43 -2.49
C ARG A 162 7.69 3.76 -3.50
N MET A 163 8.41 2.72 -3.09
CA MET A 163 9.29 1.96 -3.97
C MET A 163 8.50 1.30 -5.10
N LEU A 164 7.37 0.66 -4.79
CA LEU A 164 6.45 0.10 -5.77
C LEU A 164 5.94 1.18 -6.74
N SER A 165 5.46 2.29 -6.21
CA SER A 165 4.98 3.44 -6.99
C SER A 165 6.05 4.00 -7.92
N HIS A 166 7.29 4.13 -7.42
CA HIS A 166 8.42 4.61 -8.20
C HIS A 166 8.81 3.65 -9.34
N LYS A 167 8.85 2.33 -9.06
CA LYS A 167 9.10 1.32 -10.09
C LYS A 167 8.07 1.44 -11.22
N VAL A 168 6.79 1.44 -10.89
CA VAL A 168 5.71 1.50 -11.90
C VAL A 168 5.79 2.76 -12.75
N LYS A 169 6.05 3.91 -12.13
CA LYS A 169 6.22 5.18 -12.86
C LYS A 169 7.41 5.15 -13.81
N LYS A 170 8.54 4.54 -13.39
CA LYS A 170 9.76 4.50 -14.19
C LYS A 170 9.68 3.51 -15.34
N THR A 171 9.12 2.33 -15.09
CA THR A 171 9.16 1.23 -16.06
C THR A 171 7.91 1.13 -16.92
N LYS A 172 6.81 1.79 -16.52
CA LYS A 172 5.47 1.63 -17.10
C LYS A 172 5.04 0.15 -17.23
N ARG A 173 5.60 -0.70 -16.38
CA ARG A 173 5.43 -2.14 -16.44
C ARG A 173 4.31 -2.55 -15.51
N LEU A 174 3.29 -3.19 -16.06
CA LEU A 174 2.09 -3.63 -15.35
C LEU A 174 1.94 -5.16 -15.39
N ASP A 175 3.04 -5.87 -15.30
CA ASP A 175 3.11 -7.33 -15.32
C ASP A 175 2.84 -7.99 -13.95
N TYR A 176 2.11 -7.31 -13.09
CA TYR A 176 1.68 -7.86 -11.80
C TYR A 176 0.42 -8.70 -11.94
N TYR A 177 0.15 -9.53 -10.94
CA TYR A 177 -1.05 -10.37 -10.89
C TYR A 177 -2.36 -9.56 -10.94
N GLU A 178 -3.31 -10.03 -11.72
CA GLU A 178 -4.68 -9.51 -11.76
C GLU A 178 -5.58 -10.06 -10.64
#